data_12880a68e2f31ab1eaa3997b158d8ff5
#
_entry.id   12880a68e2f31ab1eaa3997b158d8ff5
#
_cell.length_a   1.000
_cell.length_b   1.000
_cell.length_c   1.000
_cell.angle_alpha   90.00
_cell.angle_beta   90.00
_cell.angle_gamma   90.00
#
_symmetry.space_group_name_H-M   'P 1'
#
loop_
_entity.id
_entity.type
_entity.pdbx_description
1 polymer ?
#
loop_
_entity_poly.entity_id
_entity_poly.type
_entity_poly.pdbx_seq_one_letter_code
_entity_poly.pdbx_strand_id
1 'polypeptide(L)'
;MPHLSLEYSDNVEFEIQPLLTRLHEAMVATGAVNMKGLKSRAIRRSDYRVADGYEGYKFVHLNILIRDGRPLETQQEMAKRTMTVLEDVFGHYFEDGYISLSVDIKEMKAGLAITKHNIPTGGVT
;
A
#
# COMPACT_ATOMS: atom_id res chain seq x y z
N MET A 1 -4.76 5.52 12.06
CA MET A 1 -4.54 5.78 10.65
C MET A 1 -3.10 6.15 10.43
N PRO A 2 -2.50 5.74 9.33
CA PRO A 2 -3.16 5.38 8.07
C PRO A 2 -3.53 3.90 7.91
N HIS A 3 -4.31 3.63 6.86
CA HIS A 3 -4.63 2.29 6.41
C HIS A 3 -4.09 2.07 5.00
N LEU A 4 -3.42 0.95 4.80
CA LEU A 4 -2.93 0.54 3.49
C LEU A 4 -3.67 -0.73 3.08
N SER A 5 -4.31 -0.69 1.92
CA SER A 5 -5.00 -1.86 1.37
C SER A 5 -4.37 -2.21 0.03
N LEU A 6 -3.71 -3.35 -0.03
CA LEU A 6 -3.08 -3.84 -1.25
C LEU A 6 -4.00 -4.89 -1.88
N GLU A 7 -4.56 -4.55 -3.04
CA GLU A 7 -5.33 -5.52 -3.84
C GLU A 7 -4.45 -6.03 -4.96
N TYR A 8 -4.55 -7.33 -5.24
CA TYR A 8 -3.73 -7.93 -6.28
C TYR A 8 -4.46 -9.08 -6.97
N SER A 9 -4.18 -9.25 -8.25
CA SER A 9 -4.69 -10.37 -9.01
C SER A 9 -4.03 -11.66 -8.54
N ASP A 10 -4.76 -12.76 -8.56
CA ASP A 10 -4.30 -14.04 -7.99
C ASP A 10 -3.16 -14.70 -8.78
N ASN A 11 -2.77 -14.11 -9.89
CA ASN A 11 -1.67 -14.58 -10.73
C ASN A 11 -0.33 -13.87 -10.44
N VAL A 12 -0.23 -13.08 -9.36
CA VAL A 12 1.06 -12.55 -8.88
C VAL A 12 1.53 -13.38 -7.69
N GLU A 13 2.84 -13.56 -7.58
CA GLU A 13 3.46 -14.31 -6.49
C GLU A 13 4.40 -13.40 -5.71
N PHE A 14 4.26 -13.41 -4.40
CA PHE A 14 5.10 -12.66 -3.48
C PHE A 14 4.85 -13.11 -2.05
N GLU A 15 5.74 -12.72 -1.15
CA GLU A 15 5.56 -12.98 0.27
C GLU A 15 4.85 -11.80 0.92
N ILE A 16 3.71 -12.06 1.54
CA ILE A 16 2.81 -11.01 2.05
C ILE A 16 3.43 -10.21 3.19
N GLN A 17 3.84 -10.86 4.27
CA GLN A 17 4.34 -10.13 5.44
C GLN A 17 5.61 -9.31 5.17
N PRO A 18 6.60 -9.83 4.45
CA PRO A 18 7.76 -9.02 4.07
C PRO A 18 7.39 -7.78 3.26
N LEU A 19 6.44 -7.90 2.32
CA LEU A 19 5.99 -6.74 1.55
C LEU A 19 5.29 -5.72 2.42
N LEU A 20 4.37 -6.14 3.27
CA LEU A 20 3.67 -5.23 4.18
C LEU A 20 4.64 -4.53 5.13
N THR A 21 5.64 -5.23 5.62
CA THR A 21 6.70 -4.65 6.46
C THR A 21 7.42 -3.53 5.72
N ARG A 22 7.81 -3.76 4.48
CA ARG A 22 8.50 -2.76 3.66
C ARG A 22 7.61 -1.55 3.37
N LEU A 23 6.32 -1.76 3.15
CA LEU A 23 5.38 -0.66 2.94
C LEU A 23 5.25 0.19 4.21
N HIS A 24 5.17 -0.43 5.39
CA HIS A 24 5.16 0.30 6.66
C HIS A 24 6.43 1.12 6.84
N GLU A 25 7.59 0.53 6.59
CA GLU A 25 8.88 1.23 6.67
C GLU A 25 8.95 2.41 5.71
N ALA A 26 8.45 2.25 4.49
CA ALA A 26 8.40 3.33 3.51
C ALA A 26 7.52 4.49 3.98
N MET A 27 6.39 4.21 4.60
CA MET A 27 5.51 5.23 5.15
C MET A 27 6.16 5.98 6.33
N VAL A 28 6.79 5.25 7.24
CA VAL A 28 7.49 5.84 8.40
C VAL A 28 8.66 6.70 7.94
N ALA A 29 9.35 6.31 6.88
CA ALA A 29 10.49 7.05 6.33
C ALA A 29 10.11 8.45 5.83
N THR A 30 8.84 8.73 5.57
CA THR A 30 8.40 10.08 5.20
C THR A 30 8.48 11.07 6.37
N GLY A 31 8.60 10.56 7.59
CA GLY A 31 8.60 11.38 8.81
C GLY A 31 7.22 11.83 9.28
N ALA A 32 6.17 11.53 8.54
CA ALA A 32 4.82 12.00 8.81
C ALA A 32 3.91 10.95 9.48
N VAL A 33 4.40 9.73 9.67
CA VAL A 33 3.60 8.60 10.12
C VAL A 33 4.34 7.84 11.21
N ASN A 34 3.61 7.45 12.26
CA ASN A 34 4.15 6.60 13.32
C ASN A 34 3.80 5.13 13.04
N MET A 35 4.75 4.25 13.26
CA MET A 35 4.58 2.82 13.04
C MET A 35 3.35 2.26 13.77
N LYS A 36 3.11 2.70 14.99
CA LYS A 36 1.99 2.20 15.84
C LYS A 36 0.61 2.48 15.26
N GLY A 37 0.51 3.48 14.38
CA GLY A 37 -0.77 3.85 13.76
C GLY A 37 -1.04 3.14 12.44
N LEU A 38 -0.04 2.47 11.89
CA LEU A 38 -0.15 1.82 10.59
C LEU A 38 -0.88 0.48 10.66
N LYS A 39 -1.81 0.30 9.75
CA LYS A 39 -2.49 -0.98 9.55
C LYS A 39 -2.51 -1.25 8.06
N SER A 40 -2.19 -2.47 7.67
CA SER A 40 -2.19 -2.85 6.28
C SER A 40 -2.80 -4.23 6.09
N ARG A 41 -3.21 -4.49 4.87
CA ARG A 41 -3.79 -5.78 4.48
C ARG A 41 -3.53 -6.05 3.02
N ALA A 42 -3.39 -7.33 2.69
CA ALA A 42 -3.25 -7.78 1.32
C ALA A 42 -4.53 -8.54 0.96
N ILE A 43 -5.15 -8.14 -0.14
CA ILE A 43 -6.45 -8.66 -0.57
C ILE A 43 -6.27 -9.32 -1.93
N ARG A 44 -6.28 -10.65 -1.94
CA ARG A 44 -6.18 -11.43 -3.17
C ARG A 44 -7.51 -11.41 -3.89
N ARG A 45 -7.48 -11.10 -5.20
CA ARG A 45 -8.68 -11.10 -6.03
C ARG A 45 -8.62 -12.22 -7.06
N SER A 46 -9.67 -13.03 -7.08
CA SER A 46 -9.84 -14.09 -8.08
C SER A 46 -10.83 -13.68 -9.16
N ASP A 47 -11.79 -12.81 -8.82
CA ASP A 47 -12.77 -12.29 -9.76
C ASP A 47 -12.36 -10.85 -10.14
N TYR A 48 -11.68 -10.72 -11.26
CA TYR A 48 -11.19 -9.44 -11.74
C TYR A 48 -11.08 -9.46 -13.26
N ARG A 49 -10.93 -8.28 -13.84
CA ARG A 49 -10.65 -8.13 -15.26
C ARG A 49 -9.68 -6.97 -15.46
N VAL A 50 -8.61 -7.21 -16.21
CA VAL A 50 -7.65 -6.19 -16.60
C VAL A 50 -7.77 -5.96 -18.10
N ALA A 51 -7.92 -4.70 -18.51
CA ALA A 51 -8.01 -4.29 -19.91
C ALA A 51 -9.00 -5.13 -20.72
N ASP A 52 -8.54 -5.82 -21.76
CA ASP A 52 -9.36 -6.66 -22.62
C ASP A 52 -9.62 -8.07 -22.08
N GLY A 53 -9.10 -8.36 -20.88
CA GLY A 53 -9.36 -9.62 -20.19
C GLY A 53 -8.39 -10.75 -20.49
N TYR A 54 -7.26 -10.46 -21.16
CA TYR A 54 -6.24 -11.50 -21.33
C TYR A 54 -5.80 -12.03 -19.95
N GLU A 55 -5.83 -13.34 -19.78
CA GLU A 55 -5.60 -13.99 -18.47
C GLU A 55 -4.19 -13.80 -17.90
N GLY A 56 -3.23 -13.45 -18.74
CA GLY A 56 -1.85 -13.20 -18.32
C GLY A 56 -1.63 -11.81 -17.73
N TYR A 57 -2.60 -10.92 -17.82
CA TYR A 57 -2.48 -9.58 -17.24
C TYR A 57 -2.59 -9.66 -15.71
N LYS A 58 -1.76 -8.85 -15.07
CA LYS A 58 -1.68 -8.78 -13.61
C LYS A 58 -1.92 -7.36 -13.14
N PHE A 59 -2.40 -7.22 -11.91
CA PHE A 59 -2.43 -5.89 -11.28
C PHE A 59 -2.09 -5.99 -9.80
N VAL A 60 -1.47 -4.92 -9.31
CA VAL A 60 -1.29 -4.67 -7.89
C VAL A 60 -1.67 -3.21 -7.66
N HIS A 61 -2.60 -2.97 -6.77
CA HIS A 61 -3.10 -1.64 -6.46
C HIS A 61 -3.04 -1.38 -4.96
N LEU A 62 -2.33 -0.32 -4.58
CA LEU A 62 -2.22 0.10 -3.18
C LEU A 62 -3.07 1.33 -2.94
N ASN A 63 -4.04 1.22 -2.05
CA ASN A 63 -4.80 2.34 -1.52
C ASN A 63 -4.22 2.76 -0.18
N ILE A 64 -3.87 4.02 -0.05
CA ILE A 64 -3.39 4.60 1.20
C ILE A 64 -4.45 5.59 1.68
N LEU A 65 -5.06 5.30 2.82
CA LEU A 65 -6.06 6.17 3.44
C LEU A 65 -5.42 6.89 4.62
N ILE A 66 -5.41 8.21 4.59
CA ILE A 66 -4.84 9.05 5.65
C ILE A 66 -5.89 10.06 6.12
N ARG A 67 -5.65 10.66 7.28
CA ARG A 67 -6.41 11.83 7.70
C ARG A 67 -5.96 13.04 6.91
N ASP A 68 -6.87 13.95 6.62
CA ASP A 68 -6.53 15.20 5.95
C ASP A 68 -5.59 16.07 6.80
N GLY A 69 -4.99 17.06 6.18
CA GLY A 69 -4.11 18.03 6.84
C GLY A 69 -2.63 17.92 6.49
N ARG A 70 -2.20 16.86 5.83
CA ARG A 70 -0.81 16.74 5.38
C ARG A 70 -0.59 17.51 4.08
N PRO A 71 0.56 18.17 3.92
CA PRO A 71 0.88 18.86 2.66
C PRO A 71 0.87 17.90 1.47
N LEU A 72 0.58 18.44 0.28
CA LEU A 72 0.59 17.66 -0.96
C LEU A 72 1.94 16.95 -1.17
N GLU A 73 3.04 17.67 -0.90
CA GLU A 73 4.39 17.12 -1.06
C GLU A 73 4.63 15.88 -0.22
N THR A 74 4.12 15.87 1.01
CA THR A 74 4.21 14.70 1.90
C THR A 74 3.42 13.53 1.33
N GLN A 75 2.23 13.78 0.81
CA GLN A 75 1.40 12.76 0.19
C GLN A 75 2.06 12.19 -1.07
N GLN A 76 2.67 13.05 -1.89
CA GLN A 76 3.42 12.62 -3.06
C GLN A 76 4.61 11.74 -2.67
N GLU A 77 5.28 12.07 -1.58
CA GLU A 77 6.39 11.28 -1.06
C GLU A 77 5.93 9.89 -0.60
N MET A 78 4.78 9.82 0.06
CA MET A 78 4.18 8.53 0.43
C MET A 78 3.92 7.66 -0.80
N ALA A 79 3.34 8.25 -1.85
CA ALA A 79 3.06 7.54 -3.09
C ALA A 79 4.35 7.06 -3.76
N LYS A 80 5.37 7.90 -3.84
CA LYS A 80 6.64 7.55 -4.49
C LYS A 80 7.39 6.46 -3.75
N ARG A 81 7.48 6.57 -2.43
CA ARG A 81 8.22 5.59 -1.61
C ARG A 81 7.55 4.23 -1.62
N THR A 82 6.22 4.18 -1.56
CA THR A 82 5.49 2.92 -1.63
C THR A 82 5.54 2.33 -3.04
N MET A 83 5.45 3.16 -4.08
CA MET A 83 5.62 2.68 -5.46
C MET A 83 7.01 2.06 -5.66
N THR A 84 8.05 2.66 -5.10
CA THR A 84 9.41 2.09 -5.18
C THR A 84 9.46 0.68 -4.60
N VAL A 85 8.77 0.44 -3.49
CA VAL A 85 8.67 -0.91 -2.92
C VAL A 85 7.96 -1.86 -3.88
N LEU A 86 6.84 -1.43 -4.46
CA LEU A 86 6.10 -2.26 -5.42
C LEU A 86 6.94 -2.57 -6.66
N GLU A 87 7.65 -1.59 -7.19
CA GLU A 87 8.54 -1.79 -8.34
C GLU A 87 9.65 -2.78 -8.01
N ASP A 88 10.20 -2.73 -6.81
CA ASP A 88 11.26 -3.65 -6.40
C ASP A 88 10.74 -5.10 -6.29
N VAL A 89 9.56 -5.29 -5.73
CA VAL A 89 8.99 -6.63 -5.54
C VAL A 89 8.41 -7.21 -6.82
N PHE A 90 7.72 -6.39 -7.62
CA PHE A 90 6.96 -6.85 -8.79
C PHE A 90 7.60 -6.43 -10.12
N GLY A 91 8.69 -5.68 -10.10
CA GLY A 91 9.31 -5.13 -11.30
C GLY A 91 9.71 -6.16 -12.34
N HIS A 92 10.05 -7.37 -11.90
CA HIS A 92 10.41 -8.45 -12.81
C HIS A 92 9.29 -8.81 -13.78
N TYR A 93 8.02 -8.54 -13.43
CA TYR A 93 6.90 -8.78 -14.33
C TYR A 93 6.83 -7.79 -15.50
N PHE A 94 7.53 -6.66 -15.44
CA PHE A 94 7.64 -5.75 -16.58
C PHE A 94 8.51 -6.32 -17.69
N GLU A 95 9.45 -7.19 -17.34
CA GLU A 95 10.31 -7.86 -18.31
C GLU A 95 9.71 -9.19 -18.76
N ASP A 96 9.05 -9.89 -17.85
CA ASP A 96 8.58 -11.27 -18.06
C ASP A 96 7.08 -11.37 -17.81
N GLY A 97 6.32 -10.57 -18.53
CA GLY A 97 4.86 -10.57 -18.41
C GLY A 97 4.26 -9.19 -18.57
N TYR A 98 3.05 -9.01 -18.03
CA TYR A 98 2.30 -7.76 -18.10
C TYR A 98 1.68 -7.47 -16.74
N ILE A 99 2.03 -6.33 -16.16
CA ILE A 99 1.53 -5.94 -14.85
C ILE A 99 1.24 -4.43 -14.80
N SER A 100 0.18 -4.09 -14.08
CA SER A 100 -0.14 -2.72 -13.74
C SER A 100 0.11 -2.53 -12.25
N LEU A 101 0.99 -1.60 -11.90
CA LEU A 101 1.21 -1.18 -10.52
C LEU A 101 0.62 0.20 -10.33
N SER A 102 -0.14 0.39 -9.27
CA SER A 102 -0.73 1.70 -8.98
C SER A 102 -0.80 1.97 -7.48
N VAL A 103 -0.71 3.26 -7.12
CA VAL A 103 -0.85 3.73 -5.75
C VAL A 103 -1.78 4.94 -5.76
N ASP A 104 -2.79 4.91 -4.91
CA ASP A 104 -3.68 6.05 -4.68
C ASP A 104 -3.60 6.48 -3.22
N ILE A 105 -3.64 7.79 -2.99
CA ILE A 105 -3.76 8.34 -1.66
C ILE A 105 -5.12 9.01 -1.55
N LYS A 106 -5.86 8.64 -0.52
CA LYS A 106 -7.17 9.22 -0.21
C LYS A 106 -7.14 9.85 1.15
N GLU A 107 -7.73 11.02 1.25
CA GLU A 107 -7.83 11.74 2.51
C GLU A 107 -9.21 11.54 3.14
N MET A 108 -9.23 11.33 4.47
CA MET A 108 -10.46 11.29 5.25
C MET A 108 -10.49 12.53 6.15
N LYS A 109 -11.64 13.16 6.27
CA LYS A 109 -11.80 14.28 7.19
C LYS A 109 -11.53 13.81 8.62
N ALA A 110 -10.60 14.46 9.28
CA ALA A 110 -10.17 14.07 10.63
C ALA A 110 -11.33 13.99 11.63
N GLY A 111 -12.31 14.90 11.51
CA GLY A 111 -13.49 14.91 12.39
C GLY A 111 -14.44 13.73 12.19
N LEU A 112 -14.26 12.94 11.14
CA LEU A 112 -15.08 11.76 10.86
C LEU A 112 -14.36 10.44 11.16
N ALA A 113 -13.12 10.51 11.68
CA ALA A 113 -12.32 9.34 12.00
C ALA A 113 -12.09 9.27 13.51
N ILE A 114 -12.52 8.18 14.13
CA ILE A 114 -12.31 7.94 15.55
C ILE A 114 -11.56 6.62 15.69
N THR A 115 -10.41 6.67 16.36
CA THR A 115 -9.58 5.49 16.59
C THR A 115 -9.21 5.41 18.07
N LYS A 116 -9.31 4.21 18.62
CA LYS A 116 -8.86 3.93 19.98
C LYS A 116 -8.01 2.68 19.95
N HIS A 117 -6.78 2.75 20.46
CA HIS A 117 -5.90 1.60 20.52
C HIS A 117 -4.97 1.67 21.73
N ASN A 118 -4.36 0.55 22.05
CA ASN A 118 -3.34 0.45 23.10
C ASN A 118 -2.02 -0.15 22.55
N ILE A 119 -1.78 -0.01 21.24
CA ILE A 119 -0.55 -0.50 20.62
C ILE A 119 0.62 0.33 21.14
N PRO A 120 1.67 -0.29 21.73
CA PRO A 120 2.78 0.45 22.31
C PRO A 120 3.62 1.13 21.23
N THR A 121 4.20 2.29 21.56
CA THR A 121 4.99 3.10 20.62
C THR A 121 6.21 2.32 20.08
N GLY A 122 6.88 1.57 20.95
CA GLY A 122 8.07 0.80 20.57
C GLY A 122 7.79 -0.64 20.15
N GLY A 123 6.52 -1.02 20.05
CA GLY A 123 6.15 -2.41 19.81
C GLY A 123 6.32 -3.27 21.05
N VAL A 124 5.98 -4.54 20.92
CA VAL A 124 6.18 -5.56 21.95
C VAL A 124 7.41 -6.37 21.58
N THR A 125 8.40 -6.40 22.46
CA THR A 125 9.66 -7.12 22.20
C THR A 125 9.83 -8.28 23.13
#